data_bc6cb8c94a9b2e827eef0631c5f7c75e
#
_entry.id   bc6cb8c94a9b2e827eef0631c5f7c75e
#
_cell.length_a   1.000
_cell.length_b   1.000
_cell.length_c   1.000
_cell.angle_alpha   90.00
_cell.angle_beta   90.00
_cell.angle_gamma   90.00
#
_symmetry.space_group_name_H-M   'P 1'
#
loop_
_entity.id
_entity.type
_entity.pdbx_description
1 polymer ?
#
loop_
_entity_poly.entity_id
_entity_poly.type
_entity_poly.pdbx_seq_one_letter_code
_entity_poly.pdbx_strand_id
1 'polypeptide(L)'
;FQTAEGLFTFTTVHPLLEVQEAQSTIGLAKISGSSQEQIDVKSYAWKIVMYVPASVLDARSQIARKQFFFLFVGLTGLNAVGSCFLVQARMRHQQSEGKAMNLTQALQELQLAQAQLVHSEKMASLGHLVAGIAHEINNPVNFIHGNLSHADEYTQSLLRLIELYQQYYPNPAPAVQAEAEAIDVEFLQKDLPKLIASMQMGTKRIREIVLSLRNFSRMDESEFKIVDIHEGIDSTLMILQHRLNADAERPEIQIVKDYGDLPPIECYPGLLNQVFMNILANAIDALEEASTKQMNWETKDNPCLITIHTAVIDSQWVKIAIADNGIGMPEHVKERIFDPFFTTKPVGKGTGMGMSISYQIVTKKHGGKLEYFSTPGIGTEFLIR
;
A
#
# COMPACT_ATOMS: atom_id res chain seq x y z
N PHE A 1 26.68 66.32 7.75
CA PHE A 1 26.58 67.75 7.46
C PHE A 1 27.12 68.51 8.64
N GLN A 2 28.06 69.41 8.36
CA GLN A 2 28.60 70.33 9.39
C GLN A 2 27.94 71.70 9.22
N THR A 3 27.30 72.17 10.26
CA THR A 3 26.68 73.47 10.34
C THR A 3 27.37 74.32 11.36
N ALA A 4 27.04 75.61 11.46
CA ALA A 4 27.56 76.50 12.48
C ALA A 4 27.18 76.06 13.93
N GLU A 5 26.15 75.23 14.07
CA GLU A 5 25.68 74.76 15.35
C GLU A 5 26.25 73.39 15.78
N GLY A 6 26.73 72.54 14.82
CA GLY A 6 27.31 71.25 15.13
C GLY A 6 27.44 70.34 13.95
N LEU A 7 27.92 69.08 14.22
CA LEU A 7 28.05 68.01 13.23
C LEU A 7 26.89 67.05 13.36
N PHE A 8 26.20 66.82 12.24
CA PHE A 8 25.14 65.82 12.15
C PHE A 8 25.64 64.59 11.36
N THR A 9 25.55 63.43 11.92
CA THR A 9 25.74 62.17 11.22
C THR A 9 24.45 61.39 11.18
N PHE A 10 24.13 60.76 10.08
CA PHE A 10 22.96 59.89 9.97
C PHE A 10 23.36 58.53 9.46
N THR A 11 22.74 57.52 10.06
CA THR A 11 22.75 56.17 9.52
C THR A 11 21.31 55.75 9.25
N THR A 12 21.08 55.16 8.09
CA THR A 12 19.80 54.61 7.73
C THR A 12 19.81 53.13 8.09
N VAL A 13 18.92 52.73 8.97
CA VAL A 13 18.74 51.34 9.34
C VAL A 13 17.44 50.91 8.71
N HIS A 14 17.50 49.97 7.79
CA HIS A 14 16.31 49.28 7.29
C HIS A 14 15.98 48.16 8.27
N PRO A 15 14.78 48.13 8.86
CA PRO A 15 14.35 46.98 9.64
C PRO A 15 14.37 45.76 8.71
N LEU A 16 14.94 44.68 9.19
CA LEU A 16 15.15 43.44 8.47
C LEU A 16 13.89 42.99 7.74
N LEU A 17 13.99 42.78 6.44
CA LEU A 17 12.97 42.21 5.55
C LEU A 17 12.52 40.79 5.97
N GLU A 18 13.16 40.21 6.96
CA GLU A 18 12.96 38.81 7.42
C GLU A 18 11.71 38.58 8.28
N VAL A 19 10.99 39.63 8.73
CA VAL A 19 9.76 39.42 9.53
C VAL A 19 8.60 38.98 8.65
N GLN A 20 8.67 39.11 7.34
CA GLN A 20 7.59 38.74 6.41
C GLN A 20 7.53 37.22 6.12
N GLU A 21 8.62 36.49 6.21
CA GLU A 21 8.60 35.03 6.05
C GLU A 21 8.14 34.29 7.31
N ALA A 22 8.36 34.84 8.50
CA ALA A 22 7.92 34.23 9.75
C ALA A 22 6.40 34.32 9.99
N GLN A 23 5.71 35.28 9.38
CA GLN A 23 4.26 35.44 9.53
C GLN A 23 3.42 34.52 8.63
N SER A 24 4.01 33.91 7.60
CA SER A 24 3.29 32.95 6.75
C SER A 24 3.19 31.55 7.39
N THR A 25 3.94 31.28 8.42
CA THR A 25 4.02 29.95 9.06
C THR A 25 3.21 29.83 10.36
N ILE A 26 2.76 30.95 10.92
CA ILE A 26 1.93 30.93 12.13
C ILE A 26 0.53 31.44 11.76
N GLY A 27 -0.40 30.48 11.62
CA GLY A 27 -1.81 30.77 11.41
C GLY A 27 -2.39 31.52 12.63
N LEU A 28 -2.45 32.83 12.57
CA LEU A 28 -3.14 33.66 13.55
C LEU A 28 -4.54 34.00 13.07
N ALA A 29 -5.48 33.68 13.94
CA ALA A 29 -6.89 33.87 13.82
C ALA A 29 -7.28 35.24 13.29
N LYS A 30 -8.28 35.29 12.39
CA LYS A 30 -9.02 36.47 11.97
C LYS A 30 -9.60 37.19 13.16
N ILE A 31 -9.12 38.39 13.42
CA ILE A 31 -9.87 39.39 14.16
C ILE A 31 -10.50 40.31 13.11
N SER A 32 -11.82 40.24 13.00
CA SER A 32 -12.61 41.15 12.17
C SER A 32 -12.74 42.53 12.85
N GLY A 33 -12.22 43.51 12.19
CA GLY A 33 -12.37 44.89 12.60
C GLY A 33 -11.94 45.82 11.47
N SER A 34 -12.87 46.52 10.92
CA SER A 34 -12.79 47.46 9.80
C SER A 34 -11.64 48.46 9.89
N SER A 35 -10.90 48.55 8.86
CA SER A 35 -10.16 49.65 8.24
C SER A 35 -8.84 49.10 7.70
N GLN A 36 -8.85 48.82 6.42
CA GLN A 36 -7.70 48.37 5.66
C GLN A 36 -6.90 49.62 5.24
N GLU A 37 -6.07 50.14 6.13
CA GLU A 37 -4.90 50.92 5.74
C GLU A 37 -3.77 49.90 5.44
N GLN A 38 -3.54 49.73 4.17
CA GLN A 38 -2.42 48.94 3.66
C GLN A 38 -1.15 49.72 3.97
N ILE A 39 -0.54 49.45 5.14
CA ILE A 39 0.75 50.03 5.54
C ILE A 39 1.80 49.41 4.62
N ASP A 40 2.30 50.20 3.68
CA ASP A 40 3.40 49.79 2.82
C ASP A 40 4.70 49.72 3.65
N VAL A 41 5.02 48.51 4.12
CA VAL A 41 6.17 48.22 4.99
C VAL A 41 7.52 48.53 4.29
N LYS A 42 7.52 48.79 2.99
CA LYS A 42 8.72 49.17 2.22
C LYS A 42 9.23 50.58 2.47
N SER A 43 8.45 51.43 3.15
CA SER A 43 8.80 52.83 3.33
C SER A 43 9.37 53.18 4.72
N TYR A 44 9.44 52.28 5.66
CA TYR A 44 9.95 52.61 6.99
C TYR A 44 11.48 52.38 7.07
N ALA A 45 12.20 53.50 6.91
CA ALA A 45 13.62 53.55 7.24
C ALA A 45 13.81 54.39 8.49
N TRP A 46 14.45 53.77 9.48
CA TRP A 46 14.84 54.53 10.68
C TRP A 46 16.09 55.33 10.37
N LYS A 47 15.99 56.67 10.48
CA LYS A 47 17.20 57.53 10.41
C LYS A 47 17.66 57.81 11.83
N ILE A 48 18.77 57.21 12.23
CA ILE A 48 19.42 57.56 13.48
C ILE A 48 20.28 58.83 13.17
N VAL A 49 19.89 59.90 13.77
CA VAL A 49 20.61 61.18 13.66
C VAL A 49 21.40 61.35 14.96
N MET A 50 22.71 61.42 14.86
CA MET A 50 23.59 61.78 15.96
C MET A 50 23.99 63.24 15.78
N TYR A 51 23.57 64.04 16.77
CA TYR A 51 23.94 65.47 16.86
C TYR A 51 25.10 65.64 17.82
N VAL A 52 26.20 66.23 17.36
CA VAL A 52 27.33 66.66 18.17
C VAL A 52 27.33 68.19 18.19
N PRO A 53 27.02 68.81 19.34
CA PRO A 53 26.98 70.27 19.45
C PRO A 53 28.32 70.89 19.12
N ALA A 54 28.29 72.09 18.54
CA ALA A 54 29.51 72.87 18.19
C ALA A 54 30.39 73.10 19.43
N SER A 55 29.81 73.25 20.58
CA SER A 55 30.52 73.36 21.86
C SER A 55 31.39 72.16 22.21
N VAL A 56 31.06 70.99 21.69
CA VAL A 56 31.86 69.73 21.89
C VAL A 56 32.89 69.60 20.79
N LEU A 57 32.65 70.21 19.62
CA LEU A 57 33.60 70.25 18.51
C LEU A 57 34.64 71.32 18.65
N ASP A 58 34.35 72.42 19.41
CA ASP A 58 35.26 73.52 19.66
C ASP A 58 36.36 73.12 20.65
N ALA A 59 37.52 73.17 20.20
CA ALA A 59 38.60 72.36 20.63
C ALA A 59 39.52 73.03 21.69
N ARG A 60 39.10 73.11 22.87
CA ARG A 60 40.06 73.23 23.96
C ARG A 60 40.51 71.90 24.61
N SER A 61 40.05 70.75 24.09
CA SER A 61 40.60 69.48 24.56
C SER A 61 40.76 68.48 23.41
N GLN A 62 41.93 68.50 22.79
CA GLN A 62 42.36 67.39 21.87
C GLN A 62 42.22 65.98 22.53
N ILE A 63 42.28 65.97 23.83
CA ILE A 63 42.14 64.75 24.65
C ILE A 63 40.69 64.23 24.63
N ALA A 64 39.69 65.09 24.80
CA ALA A 64 38.29 64.70 24.73
C ALA A 64 37.88 64.19 23.35
N ARG A 65 38.35 64.82 22.27
CA ARG A 65 38.12 64.32 20.90
C ARG A 65 38.70 62.91 20.66
N LYS A 66 39.91 62.67 21.14
CA LYS A 66 40.56 61.37 21.00
C LYS A 66 39.76 60.30 21.79
N GLN A 67 39.31 60.63 23.01
CA GLN A 67 38.52 59.71 23.80
C GLN A 67 37.18 59.38 23.18
N PHE A 68 36.42 60.38 22.64
CA PHE A 68 35.16 60.15 21.94
C PHE A 68 35.37 59.36 20.64
N PHE A 69 36.43 59.64 19.90
CA PHE A 69 36.77 58.87 18.67
C PHE A 69 37.06 57.42 19.00
N PHE A 70 37.89 57.13 20.00
CA PHE A 70 38.18 55.74 20.43
C PHE A 70 36.94 55.03 20.96
N LEU A 71 36.07 55.74 21.67
CA LEU A 71 34.81 55.18 22.20
C LEU A 71 33.84 54.86 21.06
N PHE A 72 33.76 55.74 20.07
CA PHE A 72 32.92 55.51 18.88
C PHE A 72 33.45 54.36 18.02
N VAL A 73 34.74 54.29 17.77
CA VAL A 73 35.39 53.20 17.02
C VAL A 73 35.23 51.88 17.78
N GLY A 74 35.39 51.91 19.10
CA GLY A 74 35.18 50.74 19.95
C GLY A 74 33.70 50.22 19.91
N LEU A 75 32.74 51.14 19.98
CA LEU A 75 31.30 50.78 19.97
C LEU A 75 30.87 50.25 18.58
N THR A 76 31.36 50.85 17.50
CA THR A 76 31.07 50.37 16.15
C THR A 76 31.77 49.05 15.87
N GLY A 77 32.99 48.85 16.36
CA GLY A 77 33.68 47.57 16.28
C GLY A 77 32.96 46.45 17.03
N LEU A 78 32.46 46.75 18.25
CA LEU A 78 31.71 45.79 19.08
C LEU A 78 30.37 45.38 18.37
N ASN A 79 29.66 46.37 17.77
CA ASN A 79 28.45 46.11 17.04
C ASN A 79 28.71 45.27 15.79
N ALA A 80 29.80 45.54 15.06
CA ALA A 80 30.17 44.77 13.86
C ALA A 80 30.53 43.32 14.23
N VAL A 81 31.25 43.09 15.31
CA VAL A 81 31.60 41.76 15.83
C VAL A 81 30.34 41.01 16.31
N GLY A 82 29.46 41.69 17.05
CA GLY A 82 28.20 41.12 17.53
C GLY A 82 27.27 40.71 16.36
N SER A 83 27.14 41.58 15.37
CA SER A 83 26.34 41.29 14.18
C SER A 83 26.92 40.11 13.36
N CYS A 84 28.24 40.06 13.20
CA CYS A 84 28.92 38.96 12.51
C CYS A 84 28.69 37.62 13.25
N PHE A 85 28.76 37.65 14.59
CA PHE A 85 28.52 36.45 15.41
C PHE A 85 27.07 35.96 15.31
N LEU A 86 26.11 36.88 15.35
CA LEU A 86 24.69 36.55 15.19
C LEU A 86 24.39 35.95 13.82
N VAL A 87 24.93 36.55 12.75
CA VAL A 87 24.77 36.00 11.38
C VAL A 87 25.39 34.61 11.27
N GLN A 88 26.59 34.42 11.82
CA GLN A 88 27.27 33.13 11.82
C GLN A 88 26.50 32.05 12.63
N ALA A 89 25.95 32.42 13.77
CA ALA A 89 25.14 31.53 14.60
C ALA A 89 23.86 31.11 13.86
N ARG A 90 23.20 32.05 13.17
CA ARG A 90 21.98 31.80 12.40
C ARG A 90 22.26 30.92 11.19
N MET A 91 23.33 31.16 10.45
CA MET A 91 23.74 30.31 9.33
C MET A 91 24.07 28.88 9.78
N ARG A 92 24.72 28.70 10.94
CA ARG A 92 24.99 27.37 11.52
C ARG A 92 23.69 26.66 11.91
N HIS A 93 22.72 27.38 12.46
CA HIS A 93 21.42 26.82 12.85
C HIS A 93 20.65 26.35 11.62
N GLN A 94 20.55 27.17 10.57
CA GLN A 94 19.90 26.79 9.31
C GLN A 94 20.59 25.61 8.61
N GLN A 95 21.94 25.58 8.62
CA GLN A 95 22.67 24.42 8.08
C GLN A 95 22.41 23.14 8.90
N SER A 96 22.30 23.25 10.22
CA SER A 96 22.01 22.08 11.07
C SER A 96 20.59 21.55 10.87
N GLU A 97 19.60 22.44 10.71
CA GLU A 97 18.22 22.07 10.39
C GLU A 97 18.11 21.41 9.00
N GLY A 98 18.76 21.99 7.99
CA GLY A 98 18.80 21.40 6.66
C GLY A 98 19.47 20.01 6.64
N LYS A 99 20.57 19.84 7.39
CA LYS A 99 21.23 18.54 7.53
C LYS A 99 20.35 17.52 8.28
N ALA A 100 19.66 17.96 9.35
CA ALA A 100 18.74 17.10 10.10
C ALA A 100 17.57 16.64 9.22
N MET A 101 16.99 17.53 8.41
CA MET A 101 15.92 17.21 7.48
C MET A 101 16.36 16.22 6.40
N ASN A 102 17.53 16.46 5.79
CA ASN A 102 18.10 15.55 4.80
C ASN A 102 18.43 14.17 5.38
N LEU A 103 18.95 14.14 6.62
CA LEU A 103 19.24 12.89 7.33
C LEU A 103 17.96 12.10 7.62
N THR A 104 16.92 12.79 8.08
CA THR A 104 15.61 12.17 8.34
C THR A 104 15.01 11.58 7.06
N GLN A 105 15.09 12.33 5.96
CA GLN A 105 14.63 11.85 4.66
C GLN A 105 15.44 10.63 4.19
N ALA A 106 16.77 10.68 4.30
CA ALA A 106 17.63 9.55 3.92
C ALA A 106 17.38 8.31 4.78
N LEU A 107 17.12 8.49 6.10
CA LEU A 107 16.74 7.39 6.98
C LEU A 107 15.40 6.77 6.58
N GLN A 108 14.41 7.58 6.23
CA GLN A 108 13.11 7.08 5.74
C GLN A 108 13.27 6.31 4.42
N GLU A 109 14.03 6.83 3.49
CA GLU A 109 14.33 6.15 2.22
C GLU A 109 15.07 4.82 2.45
N LEU A 110 16.05 4.80 3.36
CA LEU A 110 16.79 3.59 3.71
C LEU A 110 15.87 2.54 4.37
N GLN A 111 15.03 2.96 5.31
CA GLN A 111 14.06 2.06 5.97
C GLN A 111 13.08 1.47 4.96
N LEU A 112 12.58 2.30 4.03
CA LEU A 112 11.69 1.84 2.97
C LEU A 112 12.39 0.82 2.06
N ALA A 113 13.61 1.11 1.63
CA ALA A 113 14.41 0.21 0.79
C ALA A 113 14.71 -1.11 1.51
N GLN A 114 15.11 -1.04 2.79
CA GLN A 114 15.36 -2.24 3.60
C GLN A 114 14.10 -3.10 3.74
N ALA A 115 12.98 -2.48 3.99
CA ALA A 115 11.72 -3.18 4.14
C ALA A 115 11.23 -3.79 2.82
N GLN A 116 11.47 -3.13 1.68
CA GLN A 116 11.23 -3.70 0.35
C GLN A 116 12.12 -4.90 0.10
N LEU A 117 13.41 -4.83 0.46
CA LEU A 117 14.35 -5.94 0.32
C LEU A 117 13.91 -7.15 1.17
N VAL A 118 13.57 -6.94 2.44
CA VAL A 118 13.10 -8.02 3.32
C VAL A 118 11.80 -8.64 2.79
N HIS A 119 10.89 -7.83 2.26
CA HIS A 119 9.65 -8.33 1.67
C HIS A 119 9.92 -9.11 0.39
N SER A 120 10.76 -8.59 -0.50
CA SER A 120 11.19 -9.27 -1.73
C SER A 120 11.91 -10.59 -1.42
N GLU A 121 12.84 -10.59 -0.46
CA GLU A 121 13.56 -11.80 -0.04
C GLU A 121 12.60 -12.88 0.51
N LYS A 122 11.61 -12.48 1.34
CA LYS A 122 10.58 -13.41 1.81
C LYS A 122 9.74 -13.97 0.68
N MET A 123 9.38 -13.14 -0.30
CA MET A 123 8.60 -13.58 -1.46
C MET A 123 9.45 -14.49 -2.37
N ALA A 124 10.70 -14.15 -2.63
CA ALA A 124 11.64 -14.96 -3.37
C ALA A 124 11.87 -16.32 -2.70
N SER A 125 12.12 -16.33 -1.40
CA SER A 125 12.27 -17.58 -0.62
C SER A 125 11.00 -18.44 -0.68
N LEU A 126 9.82 -17.80 -0.54
CA LEU A 126 8.53 -18.47 -0.70
C LEU A 126 8.38 -19.02 -2.13
N GLY A 127 8.78 -18.26 -3.13
CA GLY A 127 8.76 -18.64 -4.52
C GLY A 127 9.60 -19.90 -4.79
N HIS A 128 10.85 -19.92 -4.38
CA HIS A 128 11.73 -21.07 -4.54
C HIS A 128 11.23 -22.33 -3.82
N LEU A 129 10.75 -22.17 -2.57
CA LEU A 129 10.17 -23.29 -1.81
C LEU A 129 8.91 -23.83 -2.50
N VAL A 130 8.03 -22.94 -2.95
CA VAL A 130 6.79 -23.32 -3.63
C VAL A 130 7.07 -24.02 -4.96
N ALA A 131 8.04 -23.56 -5.74
CA ALA A 131 8.41 -24.20 -7.00
C ALA A 131 8.92 -25.64 -6.79
N GLY A 132 9.77 -25.86 -5.79
CA GLY A 132 10.26 -27.18 -5.41
C GLY A 132 9.15 -28.09 -4.92
N ILE A 133 8.36 -27.62 -3.98
CA ILE A 133 7.19 -28.35 -3.42
C ILE A 133 6.16 -28.65 -4.51
N ALA A 134 5.89 -27.70 -5.40
CA ALA A 134 4.96 -27.89 -6.51
C ALA A 134 5.37 -29.05 -7.41
N HIS A 135 6.67 -29.19 -7.69
CA HIS A 135 7.19 -30.30 -8.50
C HIS A 135 7.06 -31.64 -7.76
N GLU A 136 7.35 -31.65 -6.45
CA GLU A 136 7.25 -32.85 -5.63
C GLU A 136 5.80 -33.27 -5.37
N ILE A 137 4.84 -32.35 -5.28
CA ILE A 137 3.41 -32.66 -5.15
C ILE A 137 2.82 -33.09 -6.49
N ASN A 138 3.19 -32.45 -7.61
CA ASN A 138 2.67 -32.83 -8.92
C ASN A 138 2.99 -34.28 -9.29
N ASN A 139 4.13 -34.81 -8.89
CA ASN A 139 4.52 -36.17 -9.21
C ASN A 139 3.51 -37.21 -8.67
N PRO A 140 3.27 -37.34 -7.35
CA PRO A 140 2.28 -38.29 -6.83
C PRO A 140 0.86 -38.00 -7.31
N VAL A 141 0.48 -36.73 -7.45
CA VAL A 141 -0.86 -36.35 -7.91
C VAL A 141 -1.10 -36.80 -9.36
N ASN A 142 -0.13 -36.64 -10.24
CA ASN A 142 -0.22 -37.15 -11.61
C ASN A 142 -0.35 -38.67 -11.65
N PHE A 143 0.38 -39.41 -10.81
CA PHE A 143 0.23 -40.86 -10.69
C PHE A 143 -1.17 -41.26 -10.19
N ILE A 144 -1.69 -40.60 -9.15
CA ILE A 144 -3.02 -40.84 -8.63
C ILE A 144 -4.07 -40.55 -9.69
N HIS A 145 -3.98 -39.39 -10.38
CA HIS A 145 -4.92 -38.99 -11.42
C HIS A 145 -4.94 -39.97 -12.60
N GLY A 146 -3.77 -40.40 -13.06
CA GLY A 146 -3.66 -41.41 -14.12
C GLY A 146 -4.27 -42.77 -13.72
N ASN A 147 -3.96 -43.21 -12.51
CA ASN A 147 -4.53 -44.48 -11.98
C ASN A 147 -6.03 -44.41 -11.78
N LEU A 148 -6.59 -43.25 -11.36
CA LEU A 148 -8.03 -43.07 -11.21
C LEU A 148 -8.77 -43.16 -12.54
N SER A 149 -8.18 -42.69 -13.64
CA SER A 149 -8.77 -42.85 -14.98
C SER A 149 -8.90 -44.31 -15.36
N HIS A 150 -7.88 -45.11 -15.12
CA HIS A 150 -7.94 -46.57 -15.36
C HIS A 150 -8.88 -47.26 -14.38
N ALA A 151 -8.90 -46.87 -13.11
CA ALA A 151 -9.86 -47.42 -12.14
C ALA A 151 -11.30 -47.14 -12.55
N ASP A 152 -11.60 -45.95 -13.10
CA ASP A 152 -12.90 -45.62 -13.61
C ASP A 152 -13.31 -46.52 -14.81
N GLU A 153 -12.42 -46.68 -15.80
CA GLU A 153 -12.65 -47.57 -16.95
C GLU A 153 -12.89 -49.02 -16.51
N TYR A 154 -12.09 -49.54 -15.58
CA TYR A 154 -12.26 -50.90 -15.08
C TYR A 154 -13.56 -51.05 -14.29
N THR A 155 -13.91 -50.06 -13.48
CA THR A 155 -15.15 -50.05 -12.71
C THR A 155 -16.36 -50.04 -13.62
N GLN A 156 -16.40 -49.16 -14.61
CA GLN A 156 -17.48 -49.11 -15.61
C GLN A 156 -17.63 -50.44 -16.37
N SER A 157 -16.51 -51.05 -16.73
CA SER A 157 -16.50 -52.34 -17.42
C SER A 157 -17.07 -53.46 -16.56
N LEU A 158 -16.69 -53.50 -15.28
CA LEU A 158 -17.17 -54.48 -14.30
C LEU A 158 -18.66 -54.27 -13.99
N LEU A 159 -19.10 -53.03 -13.80
CA LEU A 159 -20.50 -52.69 -13.57
C LEU A 159 -21.39 -53.10 -14.72
N ARG A 160 -20.93 -52.84 -15.94
CA ARG A 160 -21.63 -53.28 -17.17
C ARG A 160 -21.73 -54.80 -17.27
N LEU A 161 -20.66 -55.52 -16.88
CA LEU A 161 -20.72 -56.99 -16.83
C LEU A 161 -21.74 -57.49 -15.80
N ILE A 162 -21.79 -56.87 -14.62
CA ILE A 162 -22.78 -57.18 -13.60
C ILE A 162 -24.20 -56.91 -14.07
N GLU A 163 -24.44 -55.76 -14.74
CA GLU A 163 -25.75 -55.44 -15.32
C GLU A 163 -26.18 -56.47 -16.36
N LEU A 164 -25.29 -56.87 -17.27
CA LEU A 164 -25.56 -57.91 -18.25
C LEU A 164 -25.85 -59.27 -17.55
N TYR A 165 -25.07 -59.61 -16.52
CA TYR A 165 -25.30 -60.82 -15.77
C TYR A 165 -26.67 -60.81 -15.09
N GLN A 166 -27.05 -59.74 -14.42
CA GLN A 166 -28.40 -59.57 -13.82
C GLN A 166 -29.52 -59.64 -14.86
N GLN A 167 -29.31 -59.07 -16.03
CA GLN A 167 -30.30 -59.10 -17.13
C GLN A 167 -30.52 -60.50 -17.69
N TYR A 168 -29.45 -61.29 -17.90
CA TYR A 168 -29.52 -62.60 -18.52
C TYR A 168 -29.70 -63.73 -17.55
N TYR A 169 -29.43 -63.53 -16.26
CA TYR A 169 -29.55 -64.51 -15.16
C TYR A 169 -30.42 -63.93 -14.03
N PRO A 170 -31.74 -63.75 -14.25
CA PRO A 170 -32.61 -63.13 -13.26
C PRO A 170 -32.86 -64.01 -12.01
N ASN A 171 -32.57 -65.28 -12.08
CA ASN A 171 -32.65 -66.25 -10.98
C ASN A 171 -31.26 -66.85 -10.73
N PRO A 172 -30.37 -66.19 -10.05
CA PRO A 172 -29.01 -66.68 -9.78
C PRO A 172 -29.04 -67.85 -8.77
N ALA A 173 -27.98 -68.64 -8.73
CA ALA A 173 -27.84 -69.69 -7.69
C ALA A 173 -27.92 -69.07 -6.29
N PRO A 174 -28.47 -69.79 -5.27
CA PRO A 174 -28.67 -69.24 -3.91
C PRO A 174 -27.41 -68.65 -3.29
N ALA A 175 -26.25 -69.20 -3.55
CA ALA A 175 -24.98 -68.69 -3.07
C ALA A 175 -24.62 -67.34 -3.69
N VAL A 176 -24.92 -67.11 -4.95
CA VAL A 176 -24.68 -65.82 -5.67
C VAL A 176 -25.66 -64.76 -5.18
N GLN A 177 -26.93 -65.14 -4.97
CA GLN A 177 -27.94 -64.24 -4.41
C GLN A 177 -27.58 -63.78 -3.02
N ALA A 178 -27.22 -64.74 -2.12
CA ALA A 178 -26.84 -64.41 -0.77
C ALA A 178 -25.61 -63.46 -0.69
N GLU A 179 -24.64 -63.65 -1.55
CA GLU A 179 -23.44 -62.77 -1.61
C GLU A 179 -23.82 -61.40 -2.18
N ALA A 180 -24.64 -61.33 -3.23
CA ALA A 180 -25.11 -60.06 -3.84
C ALA A 180 -25.90 -59.22 -2.84
N GLU A 181 -26.76 -59.87 -2.01
CA GLU A 181 -27.49 -59.21 -0.92
C GLU A 181 -26.54 -58.77 0.21
N ALA A 182 -25.54 -59.58 0.58
CA ALA A 182 -24.61 -59.30 1.65
C ALA A 182 -23.73 -58.05 1.36
N ILE A 183 -23.32 -57.87 0.11
CA ILE A 183 -22.49 -56.73 -0.33
C ILE A 183 -23.33 -55.52 -0.80
N ASP A 184 -24.64 -55.63 -0.89
CA ASP A 184 -25.58 -54.63 -1.43
C ASP A 184 -25.10 -54.12 -2.82
N VAL A 185 -25.17 -55.00 -3.80
CA VAL A 185 -24.71 -54.75 -5.18
C VAL A 185 -25.36 -53.52 -5.78
N GLU A 186 -26.65 -53.26 -5.49
CA GLU A 186 -27.33 -52.07 -6.00
C GLU A 186 -26.76 -50.76 -5.46
N PHE A 187 -26.41 -50.76 -4.18
CA PHE A 187 -25.71 -49.61 -3.57
C PHE A 187 -24.35 -49.42 -4.19
N LEU A 188 -23.54 -50.48 -4.30
CA LEU A 188 -22.20 -50.40 -4.89
C LEU A 188 -22.21 -49.92 -6.31
N GLN A 189 -23.16 -50.37 -7.16
CA GLN A 189 -23.30 -49.91 -8.52
C GLN A 189 -23.52 -48.37 -8.61
N LYS A 190 -24.25 -47.80 -7.65
CA LYS A 190 -24.55 -46.37 -7.60
C LYS A 190 -23.44 -45.53 -6.96
N ASP A 191 -22.75 -46.10 -5.93
CA ASP A 191 -21.82 -45.37 -5.10
C ASP A 191 -20.37 -45.36 -5.65
N LEU A 192 -19.92 -46.52 -6.18
CA LEU A 192 -18.53 -46.65 -6.67
C LEU A 192 -18.15 -45.64 -7.74
N PRO A 193 -18.98 -45.35 -8.74
CA PRO A 193 -18.68 -44.27 -9.72
C PRO A 193 -18.61 -42.89 -9.05
N LYS A 194 -19.41 -42.62 -8.03
CA LYS A 194 -19.39 -41.34 -7.31
C LYS A 194 -18.10 -41.18 -6.49
N LEU A 195 -17.63 -42.26 -5.86
CA LEU A 195 -16.37 -42.26 -5.13
C LEU A 195 -15.18 -41.96 -6.07
N ILE A 196 -15.13 -42.60 -7.23
CA ILE A 196 -14.08 -42.37 -8.22
C ILE A 196 -14.14 -40.92 -8.73
N ALA A 197 -15.34 -40.43 -9.09
CA ALA A 197 -15.54 -39.04 -9.52
C ALA A 197 -15.10 -38.03 -8.45
N SER A 198 -15.41 -38.32 -7.16
CA SER A 198 -14.97 -37.46 -6.03
C SER A 198 -13.43 -37.46 -5.90
N MET A 199 -12.77 -38.61 -6.04
CA MET A 199 -11.30 -38.68 -6.02
C MET A 199 -10.66 -37.97 -7.24
N GLN A 200 -11.23 -38.10 -8.42
CA GLN A 200 -10.80 -37.35 -9.61
C GLN A 200 -10.92 -35.84 -9.43
N MET A 201 -12.03 -35.37 -8.85
CA MET A 201 -12.25 -33.96 -8.54
C MET A 201 -11.22 -33.48 -7.51
N GLY A 202 -10.93 -34.26 -6.47
CA GLY A 202 -9.91 -33.96 -5.48
C GLY A 202 -8.51 -33.80 -6.07
N THR A 203 -8.10 -34.74 -6.94
CA THR A 203 -6.79 -34.67 -7.63
C THR A 203 -6.71 -33.50 -8.60
N LYS A 204 -7.79 -33.18 -9.32
CA LYS A 204 -7.89 -32.01 -10.18
C LYS A 204 -7.68 -30.72 -9.37
N ARG A 205 -8.38 -30.60 -8.25
CA ARG A 205 -8.26 -29.44 -7.35
C ARG A 205 -6.84 -29.26 -6.82
N ILE A 206 -6.16 -30.36 -6.43
CA ILE A 206 -4.76 -30.29 -5.98
C ILE A 206 -3.87 -29.77 -7.11
N ARG A 207 -4.03 -30.23 -8.35
CA ARG A 207 -3.29 -29.74 -9.51
C ARG A 207 -3.51 -28.25 -9.76
N GLU A 208 -4.74 -27.80 -9.67
CA GLU A 208 -5.08 -26.37 -9.83
C GLU A 208 -4.40 -25.51 -8.78
N ILE A 209 -4.42 -25.95 -7.50
CA ILE A 209 -3.72 -25.25 -6.41
C ILE A 209 -2.21 -25.20 -6.67
N VAL A 210 -1.60 -26.31 -7.08
CA VAL A 210 -0.17 -26.37 -7.35
C VAL A 210 0.23 -25.51 -8.54
N LEU A 211 -0.59 -25.47 -9.60
CA LEU A 211 -0.36 -24.58 -10.75
C LEU A 211 -0.42 -23.11 -10.34
N SER A 212 -1.42 -22.74 -9.53
CA SER A 212 -1.55 -21.36 -9.05
C SER A 212 -0.42 -20.93 -8.12
N LEU A 213 0.00 -21.83 -7.23
CA LEU A 213 1.18 -21.62 -6.40
C LEU A 213 2.44 -21.43 -7.26
N ARG A 214 2.60 -22.22 -8.31
CA ARG A 214 3.74 -22.10 -9.25
C ARG A 214 3.69 -20.78 -10.03
N ASN A 215 2.53 -20.39 -10.53
CA ASN A 215 2.36 -19.11 -11.25
C ASN A 215 2.61 -17.92 -10.32
N PHE A 216 2.19 -18.01 -9.06
CA PHE A 216 2.49 -17.01 -8.03
C PHE A 216 3.98 -17.00 -7.66
N SER A 217 4.63 -18.16 -7.58
CA SER A 217 6.05 -18.33 -7.25
C SER A 217 7.01 -17.75 -8.29
N ARG A 218 6.57 -17.64 -9.56
CA ARG A 218 7.33 -16.93 -10.61
C ARG A 218 7.40 -15.41 -10.43
N MET A 219 7.09 -14.92 -9.22
CA MET A 219 7.21 -13.50 -8.85
C MET A 219 8.63 -12.95 -8.97
N ASP A 220 9.65 -13.83 -8.99
CA ASP A 220 11.06 -13.44 -9.16
C ASP A 220 11.46 -13.13 -10.62
N GLU A 221 10.60 -13.40 -11.58
CA GLU A 221 10.86 -12.98 -12.95
C GLU A 221 10.69 -11.48 -13.06
N SER A 222 11.78 -10.74 -12.88
CA SER A 222 11.87 -9.29 -13.09
C SER A 222 11.75 -8.89 -14.57
N GLU A 223 11.28 -9.80 -15.42
CA GLU A 223 11.09 -9.55 -16.83
C GLU A 223 9.73 -8.96 -17.13
N PHE A 224 9.75 -7.96 -17.98
CA PHE A 224 8.57 -7.33 -18.55
C PHE A 224 8.00 -8.25 -19.63
N LYS A 225 6.77 -8.75 -19.44
CA LYS A 225 6.18 -9.81 -20.29
C LYS A 225 4.75 -9.47 -20.66
N ILE A 226 4.33 -10.02 -21.78
CA ILE A 226 2.92 -10.01 -22.21
C ILE A 226 2.19 -11.16 -21.52
N VAL A 227 1.18 -10.86 -20.71
CA VAL A 227 0.42 -11.85 -19.93
C VAL A 227 -1.07 -11.54 -19.92
N ASP A 228 -1.87 -12.56 -19.61
CA ASP A 228 -3.27 -12.40 -19.23
C ASP A 228 -3.34 -12.00 -17.73
N ILE A 229 -3.88 -10.84 -17.46
CA ILE A 229 -4.03 -10.30 -16.09
C ILE A 229 -5.01 -11.14 -15.27
N HIS A 230 -6.03 -11.72 -15.88
CA HIS A 230 -7.01 -12.53 -15.18
C HIS A 230 -6.38 -13.79 -14.56
N GLU A 231 -5.37 -14.38 -15.21
CA GLU A 231 -4.62 -15.52 -14.63
C GLU A 231 -3.90 -15.12 -13.32
N GLY A 232 -3.36 -13.90 -13.27
CA GLY A 232 -2.71 -13.37 -12.05
C GLY A 232 -3.70 -13.15 -10.91
N ILE A 233 -4.86 -12.57 -11.20
CA ILE A 233 -5.93 -12.36 -10.22
C ILE A 233 -6.46 -13.70 -9.73
N ASP A 234 -6.75 -14.64 -10.62
CA ASP A 234 -7.29 -15.95 -10.29
C ASP A 234 -6.32 -16.79 -9.46
N SER A 235 -5.03 -16.74 -9.79
CA SER A 235 -3.97 -17.37 -8.99
C SER A 235 -3.90 -16.80 -7.57
N THR A 236 -4.04 -15.48 -7.45
CA THR A 236 -4.06 -14.80 -6.14
C THR A 236 -5.29 -15.20 -5.31
N LEU A 237 -6.48 -15.23 -5.92
CA LEU A 237 -7.71 -15.68 -5.27
C LEU A 237 -7.62 -17.13 -4.81
N MET A 238 -7.00 -18.01 -5.60
CA MET A 238 -6.82 -19.41 -5.24
C MET A 238 -5.89 -19.57 -4.01
N ILE A 239 -4.84 -18.78 -3.90
CA ILE A 239 -3.96 -18.77 -2.71
C ILE A 239 -4.74 -18.31 -1.47
N LEU A 240 -5.60 -17.33 -1.62
CA LEU A 240 -6.42 -16.78 -0.55
C LEU A 240 -7.68 -17.60 -0.25
N GLN A 241 -7.95 -18.69 -1.02
CA GLN A 241 -9.19 -19.46 -0.93
C GLN A 241 -9.47 -20.00 0.48
N HIS A 242 -8.42 -20.36 1.24
CA HIS A 242 -8.59 -20.80 2.62
C HIS A 242 -9.16 -19.71 3.53
N ARG A 243 -8.94 -18.43 3.20
CA ARG A 243 -9.52 -17.28 3.90
C ARG A 243 -10.88 -16.86 3.34
N LEU A 244 -11.23 -17.27 2.14
CA LEU A 244 -12.52 -16.95 1.51
C LEU A 244 -13.61 -17.92 1.96
N ASN A 245 -13.28 -19.19 2.22
CA ASN A 245 -14.22 -20.19 2.67
C ASN A 245 -14.80 -19.84 4.05
N ALA A 246 -16.04 -20.32 4.30
CA ALA A 246 -16.65 -20.21 5.62
C ALA A 246 -15.78 -20.87 6.69
N ASP A 247 -15.72 -20.26 7.87
CA ASP A 247 -15.09 -20.77 9.08
C ASP A 247 -16.12 -20.80 10.21
N ALA A 248 -15.75 -21.38 11.37
CA ALA A 248 -16.63 -21.45 12.55
C ALA A 248 -17.07 -20.06 13.05
N GLU A 249 -16.27 -19.01 12.77
CA GLU A 249 -16.48 -17.65 13.27
C GLU A 249 -16.93 -16.66 12.17
N ARG A 250 -16.97 -17.05 10.88
CA ARG A 250 -17.31 -16.14 9.78
C ARG A 250 -18.00 -16.84 8.61
N PRO A 251 -18.93 -16.15 7.92
CA PRO A 251 -19.54 -16.63 6.70
C PRO A 251 -18.51 -16.70 5.55
N GLU A 252 -18.87 -17.44 4.50
CA GLU A 252 -18.14 -17.46 3.23
C GLU A 252 -18.12 -16.06 2.58
N ILE A 253 -16.97 -15.66 2.10
CA ILE A 253 -16.81 -14.42 1.30
C ILE A 253 -17.05 -14.78 -0.17
N GLN A 254 -18.10 -14.22 -0.72
CA GLN A 254 -18.46 -14.41 -2.13
C GLN A 254 -17.54 -13.55 -3.03
N ILE A 255 -17.08 -14.16 -4.12
CA ILE A 255 -16.28 -13.46 -5.15
C ILE A 255 -17.12 -13.33 -6.41
N VAL A 256 -17.40 -12.10 -6.82
CA VAL A 256 -18.04 -11.81 -8.11
C VAL A 256 -16.97 -11.33 -9.08
N LYS A 257 -16.77 -12.09 -10.16
CA LYS A 257 -15.83 -11.78 -11.24
C LYS A 257 -16.61 -11.23 -12.42
N ASP A 258 -16.44 -9.94 -12.67
CA ASP A 258 -16.99 -9.24 -13.84
C ASP A 258 -15.81 -8.86 -14.76
N TYR A 259 -15.28 -9.88 -15.43
CA TYR A 259 -14.11 -9.75 -16.29
C TYR A 259 -14.53 -9.28 -17.70
N GLY A 260 -14.07 -8.10 -18.07
CA GLY A 260 -14.15 -7.64 -19.46
C GLY A 260 -13.15 -8.38 -20.36
N ASP A 261 -13.34 -8.25 -21.66
CA ASP A 261 -12.42 -8.80 -22.66
C ASP A 261 -11.15 -7.92 -22.72
N LEU A 262 -10.11 -8.29 -21.96
CA LEU A 262 -8.83 -7.60 -21.93
C LEU A 262 -7.86 -8.22 -22.94
N PRO A 263 -7.11 -7.41 -23.70
CA PRO A 263 -5.99 -7.91 -24.47
C PRO A 263 -4.87 -8.36 -23.51
N PRO A 264 -3.96 -9.24 -23.93
CA PRO A 264 -2.74 -9.51 -23.20
C PRO A 264 -1.96 -8.23 -22.93
N ILE A 265 -1.53 -8.04 -21.68
CA ILE A 265 -0.93 -6.79 -21.18
C ILE A 265 0.55 -7.00 -20.91
N GLU A 266 1.36 -6.06 -21.40
CA GLU A 266 2.78 -6.03 -21.14
C GLU A 266 3.05 -5.42 -19.75
N CYS A 267 3.58 -6.21 -18.82
CA CYS A 267 3.77 -5.81 -17.42
C CYS A 267 4.83 -6.64 -16.72
N TYR A 268 5.09 -6.35 -15.46
CA TYR A 268 5.83 -7.20 -14.52
C TYR A 268 4.83 -8.08 -13.72
N PRO A 269 4.56 -9.32 -14.15
CA PRO A 269 3.47 -10.12 -13.59
C PRO A 269 3.60 -10.36 -12.10
N GLY A 270 4.81 -10.65 -11.64
CA GLY A 270 5.08 -10.88 -10.22
C GLY A 270 4.76 -9.65 -9.36
N LEU A 271 5.13 -8.46 -9.81
CA LEU A 271 4.84 -7.23 -9.10
C LEU A 271 3.32 -6.93 -9.07
N LEU A 272 2.60 -7.18 -10.18
CA LEU A 272 1.15 -7.01 -10.18
C LEU A 272 0.44 -8.03 -9.31
N ASN A 273 0.88 -9.29 -9.29
CA ASN A 273 0.34 -10.29 -8.37
C ASN A 273 0.53 -9.88 -6.90
N GLN A 274 1.64 -9.22 -6.58
CA GLN A 274 1.85 -8.62 -5.25
C GLN A 274 0.82 -7.52 -4.95
N VAL A 275 0.49 -6.66 -5.92
CA VAL A 275 -0.56 -5.64 -5.78
C VAL A 275 -1.91 -6.31 -5.52
N PHE A 276 -2.28 -7.32 -6.31
CA PHE A 276 -3.53 -8.07 -6.13
C PHE A 276 -3.59 -8.74 -4.76
N MET A 277 -2.50 -9.39 -4.33
CA MET A 277 -2.41 -10.01 -3.01
C MET A 277 -2.65 -9.01 -1.88
N ASN A 278 -2.01 -7.83 -1.95
CA ASN A 278 -2.14 -6.80 -0.92
C ASN A 278 -3.57 -6.24 -0.85
N ILE A 279 -4.19 -5.96 -2.01
CA ILE A 279 -5.54 -5.41 -2.07
C ILE A 279 -6.57 -6.45 -1.61
N LEU A 280 -6.51 -7.67 -2.15
CA LEU A 280 -7.43 -8.75 -1.80
C LEU A 280 -7.31 -9.16 -0.32
N ALA A 281 -6.08 -9.26 0.22
CA ALA A 281 -5.88 -9.54 1.63
C ALA A 281 -6.46 -8.43 2.53
N ASN A 282 -6.34 -7.17 2.14
CA ASN A 282 -6.95 -6.06 2.88
C ASN A 282 -8.48 -6.06 2.77
N ALA A 283 -9.05 -6.40 1.62
CA ALA A 283 -10.49 -6.56 1.45
C ALA A 283 -11.04 -7.67 2.38
N ILE A 284 -10.36 -8.83 2.43
CA ILE A 284 -10.71 -9.93 3.34
C ILE A 284 -10.63 -9.48 4.79
N ASP A 285 -9.54 -8.80 5.20
CA ASP A 285 -9.39 -8.29 6.57
C ASP A 285 -10.52 -7.31 6.95
N ALA A 286 -10.95 -6.44 6.02
CA ALA A 286 -12.06 -5.51 6.24
C ALA A 286 -13.41 -6.22 6.43
N LEU A 287 -13.63 -7.33 5.73
CA LEU A 287 -14.81 -8.17 5.85
C LEU A 287 -14.78 -9.01 7.16
N GLU A 288 -13.62 -9.55 7.54
CA GLU A 288 -13.42 -10.25 8.81
C GLU A 288 -13.68 -9.31 10.01
N GLU A 289 -13.20 -8.06 9.92
CA GLU A 289 -13.46 -7.06 10.95
C GLU A 289 -14.93 -6.64 11.02
N ALA A 290 -15.62 -6.55 9.88
CA ALA A 290 -17.05 -6.28 9.81
C ALA A 290 -17.85 -7.38 10.51
N SER A 291 -17.53 -8.63 10.26
CA SER A 291 -18.18 -9.78 10.88
C SER A 291 -17.98 -9.82 12.39
N THR A 292 -16.77 -9.51 12.88
CA THR A 292 -16.42 -9.54 14.31
C THR A 292 -17.11 -8.42 15.11
N LYS A 293 -17.33 -7.24 14.51
CA LYS A 293 -17.94 -6.09 15.17
C LYS A 293 -19.46 -6.17 15.29
N GLN A 294 -20.08 -7.31 14.99
CA GLN A 294 -21.54 -7.52 15.06
C GLN A 294 -22.36 -6.41 14.37
N MET A 295 -21.82 -5.79 13.37
CA MET A 295 -22.63 -4.99 12.46
C MET A 295 -23.54 -6.00 11.75
N ASN A 296 -24.87 -5.86 11.81
CA ASN A 296 -25.96 -6.75 11.35
C ASN A 296 -25.78 -7.33 9.93
N TRP A 297 -24.70 -8.08 9.67
CA TRP A 297 -24.34 -8.67 8.38
C TRP A 297 -24.93 -10.08 8.20
N GLU A 298 -25.55 -10.63 9.27
CA GLU A 298 -26.12 -11.99 9.26
C GLU A 298 -27.49 -12.13 8.58
N THR A 299 -27.95 -11.10 7.87
CA THR A 299 -29.16 -11.28 7.06
C THR A 299 -28.75 -11.89 5.72
N LYS A 300 -29.49 -12.90 5.26
CA LYS A 300 -29.37 -13.49 3.90
C LYS A 300 -29.32 -12.46 2.77
N ASP A 301 -29.67 -11.22 3.07
CA ASP A 301 -29.80 -10.12 2.13
C ASP A 301 -28.50 -9.30 1.92
N ASN A 302 -27.43 -9.53 2.71
CA ASN A 302 -26.15 -8.81 2.54
C ASN A 302 -24.93 -9.72 2.80
N PRO A 303 -24.57 -10.59 1.85
CA PRO A 303 -23.40 -11.47 2.00
C PRO A 303 -22.09 -10.68 2.00
N CYS A 304 -21.05 -11.21 2.67
CA CYS A 304 -19.69 -10.72 2.52
C CYS A 304 -19.26 -10.87 1.05
N LEU A 305 -18.94 -9.77 0.39
CA LEU A 305 -18.75 -9.73 -1.05
C LEU A 305 -17.46 -8.99 -1.43
N ILE A 306 -16.69 -9.61 -2.35
CA ILE A 306 -15.64 -8.92 -3.10
C ILE A 306 -16.01 -8.98 -4.57
N THR A 307 -16.07 -7.83 -5.23
CA THR A 307 -16.32 -7.72 -6.67
C THR A 307 -15.05 -7.30 -7.38
N ILE A 308 -14.71 -8.01 -8.44
CA ILE A 308 -13.56 -7.70 -9.29
C ILE A 308 -14.10 -7.40 -10.68
N HIS A 309 -13.92 -6.15 -11.12
CA HIS A 309 -14.33 -5.69 -12.43
C HIS A 309 -13.12 -5.31 -13.26
N THR A 310 -13.04 -5.77 -14.50
CA THR A 310 -11.98 -5.39 -15.42
C THR A 310 -12.59 -4.87 -16.73
N ALA A 311 -11.97 -3.85 -17.32
CA ALA A 311 -12.42 -3.27 -18.57
C ALA A 311 -11.27 -2.58 -19.32
N VAL A 312 -11.35 -2.56 -20.64
CA VAL A 312 -10.53 -1.68 -21.48
C VAL A 312 -11.11 -0.27 -21.39
N ILE A 313 -10.29 0.72 -21.07
CA ILE A 313 -10.70 2.14 -21.11
C ILE A 313 -10.49 2.68 -22.51
N ASP A 314 -9.30 2.46 -23.07
CA ASP A 314 -8.91 2.87 -24.41
C ASP A 314 -7.77 1.98 -24.94
N SER A 315 -7.13 2.37 -26.04
CA SER A 315 -6.04 1.61 -26.65
C SER A 315 -4.77 1.49 -25.81
N GLN A 316 -4.65 2.25 -24.72
CA GLN A 316 -3.44 2.32 -23.87
C GLN A 316 -3.72 1.97 -22.41
N TRP A 317 -4.99 1.98 -21.98
CA TRP A 317 -5.35 1.86 -20.59
C TRP A 317 -6.39 0.78 -20.35
N VAL A 318 -6.14 -0.01 -19.34
CA VAL A 318 -7.10 -0.96 -18.78
C VAL A 318 -7.47 -0.53 -17.35
N LYS A 319 -8.64 -0.93 -16.93
CA LYS A 319 -9.16 -0.71 -15.59
C LYS A 319 -9.27 -2.06 -14.88
N ILE A 320 -8.74 -2.13 -13.66
CA ILE A 320 -8.97 -3.25 -12.74
C ILE A 320 -9.51 -2.63 -11.45
N ALA A 321 -10.75 -2.94 -11.11
CA ALA A 321 -11.40 -2.48 -9.88
C ALA A 321 -11.64 -3.66 -8.96
N ILE A 322 -11.22 -3.55 -7.70
CA ILE A 322 -11.44 -4.54 -6.65
C ILE A 322 -12.20 -3.85 -5.53
N ALA A 323 -13.45 -4.24 -5.33
CA ALA A 323 -14.35 -3.64 -4.36
C ALA A 323 -14.77 -4.66 -3.29
N ASP A 324 -14.75 -4.25 -2.04
CA ASP A 324 -15.32 -4.98 -0.90
C ASP A 324 -16.50 -4.22 -0.30
N ASN A 325 -17.41 -4.92 0.34
CA ASN A 325 -18.49 -4.33 1.12
C ASN A 325 -18.20 -4.40 2.63
N GLY A 326 -16.93 -4.29 3.03
CA GLY A 326 -16.46 -4.31 4.42
C GLY A 326 -16.70 -3.02 5.19
N ILE A 327 -15.93 -2.81 6.27
CA ILE A 327 -16.09 -1.65 7.16
C ILE A 327 -15.79 -0.29 6.51
N GLY A 328 -15.11 -0.27 5.38
CA GLY A 328 -14.63 0.98 4.77
C GLY A 328 -13.56 1.70 5.61
N MET A 329 -13.19 2.91 5.19
CA MET A 329 -12.12 3.68 5.80
C MET A 329 -12.60 5.07 6.25
N PRO A 330 -12.34 5.47 7.50
CA PRO A 330 -12.54 6.85 7.96
C PRO A 330 -11.51 7.81 7.33
N GLU A 331 -11.78 9.11 7.34
CA GLU A 331 -10.99 10.11 6.61
C GLU A 331 -9.50 10.11 6.99
N HIS A 332 -9.19 10.03 8.29
CA HIS A 332 -7.81 9.99 8.78
C HIS A 332 -7.00 8.76 8.30
N VAL A 333 -7.68 7.66 7.91
CA VAL A 333 -7.04 6.47 7.31
C VAL A 333 -6.83 6.69 5.82
N LYS A 334 -7.83 7.27 5.14
CA LYS A 334 -7.76 7.57 3.71
C LYS A 334 -6.56 8.46 3.37
N GLU A 335 -6.34 9.53 4.14
CA GLU A 335 -5.21 10.44 3.92
C GLU A 335 -3.83 9.77 4.01
N ARG A 336 -3.73 8.62 4.70
CA ARG A 336 -2.48 7.97 5.04
C ARG A 336 -2.32 6.55 4.50
N ILE A 337 -3.29 6.05 3.74
CA ILE A 337 -3.30 4.64 3.33
C ILE A 337 -2.07 4.24 2.50
N PHE A 338 -1.46 5.18 1.79
CA PHE A 338 -0.24 4.98 1.01
C PHE A 338 1.04 5.38 1.76
N ASP A 339 0.92 5.89 3.00
CA ASP A 339 2.10 6.21 3.81
C ASP A 339 2.83 4.92 4.19
N PRO A 340 4.15 4.86 4.04
CA PRO A 340 4.94 3.73 4.53
C PRO A 340 4.76 3.54 6.03
N PHE A 341 4.66 2.27 6.46
CA PHE A 341 4.49 1.85 7.86
C PHE A 341 3.16 2.24 8.51
N PHE A 342 2.24 2.87 7.79
CA PHE A 342 0.91 3.15 8.30
C PHE A 342 0.05 1.89 8.30
N THR A 343 -0.52 1.56 9.46
CA THR A 343 -1.45 0.44 9.62
C THR A 343 -2.43 0.70 10.75
N THR A 344 -3.66 0.25 10.55
CA THR A 344 -4.71 0.22 11.58
C THR A 344 -4.75 -1.13 12.33
N LYS A 345 -3.98 -2.12 11.87
CA LYS A 345 -3.94 -3.46 12.44
C LYS A 345 -3.09 -3.51 13.72
N PRO A 346 -3.38 -4.42 14.66
CA PRO A 346 -2.58 -4.60 15.87
C PRO A 346 -1.11 -4.88 15.56
N VAL A 347 -0.23 -4.51 16.50
CA VAL A 347 1.22 -4.74 16.39
C VAL A 347 1.51 -6.22 16.09
N GLY A 348 2.27 -6.46 15.04
CA GLY A 348 2.64 -7.81 14.57
C GLY A 348 1.69 -8.42 13.52
N LYS A 349 0.48 -7.88 13.31
CA LYS A 349 -0.45 -8.36 12.28
C LYS A 349 -0.42 -7.54 10.98
N GLY A 350 0.12 -6.33 11.02
CA GLY A 350 0.25 -5.47 9.83
C GLY A 350 1.62 -4.83 9.75
N THR A 351 2.28 -4.91 8.59
CA THR A 351 3.56 -4.25 8.34
C THR A 351 3.40 -2.77 7.97
N GLY A 352 2.18 -2.35 7.59
CA GLY A 352 1.89 -1.01 7.09
C GLY A 352 2.57 -0.66 5.75
N MET A 353 3.10 -1.67 5.03
CA MET A 353 3.84 -1.45 3.80
C MET A 353 3.11 -1.92 2.54
N GLY A 354 2.13 -2.81 2.67
CA GLY A 354 1.47 -3.42 1.51
C GLY A 354 0.93 -2.38 0.53
N MET A 355 0.21 -1.37 1.01
CA MET A 355 -0.40 -0.37 0.13
C MET A 355 0.61 0.64 -0.42
N SER A 356 1.62 1.03 0.34
CA SER A 356 2.70 1.90 -0.16
C SER A 356 3.54 1.22 -1.24
N ILE A 357 3.82 -0.08 -1.10
CA ILE A 357 4.49 -0.90 -2.12
C ILE A 357 3.59 -1.03 -3.36
N SER A 358 2.30 -1.32 -3.18
CA SER A 358 1.34 -1.42 -4.30
C SER A 358 1.26 -0.11 -5.08
N TYR A 359 1.23 1.03 -4.39
CA TYR A 359 1.26 2.35 -5.03
C TYR A 359 2.53 2.55 -5.86
N GLN A 360 3.70 2.19 -5.33
CA GLN A 360 4.96 2.32 -6.05
C GLN A 360 5.05 1.37 -7.26
N ILE A 361 4.56 0.14 -7.12
CA ILE A 361 4.52 -0.82 -8.22
C ILE A 361 3.67 -0.28 -9.37
N VAL A 362 2.46 0.15 -9.09
CA VAL A 362 1.55 0.65 -10.11
C VAL A 362 2.08 1.94 -10.73
N THR A 363 2.49 2.93 -9.90
CA THR A 363 2.82 4.27 -10.42
C THR A 363 4.24 4.37 -10.95
N LYS A 364 5.25 3.79 -10.27
CA LYS A 364 6.65 3.96 -10.68
C LYS A 364 7.15 2.86 -11.62
N LYS A 365 6.65 1.62 -11.47
CA LYS A 365 7.11 0.50 -12.29
C LYS A 365 6.29 0.32 -13.56
N HIS A 366 4.98 0.60 -13.51
CA HIS A 366 4.07 0.43 -14.64
C HIS A 366 3.58 1.76 -15.23
N GLY A 367 3.90 2.91 -14.62
CA GLY A 367 3.43 4.22 -15.10
C GLY A 367 1.92 4.43 -14.96
N GLY A 368 1.25 3.55 -14.21
CA GLY A 368 -0.19 3.55 -14.00
C GLY A 368 -0.67 4.46 -12.88
N LYS A 369 -1.93 4.29 -12.49
CA LYS A 369 -2.55 5.01 -11.38
C LYS A 369 -3.23 4.01 -10.43
N LEU A 370 -3.04 4.20 -9.13
CA LEU A 370 -3.74 3.48 -8.07
C LEU A 370 -4.58 4.48 -7.30
N GLU A 371 -5.89 4.34 -7.39
CA GLU A 371 -6.89 5.20 -6.73
C GLU A 371 -7.76 4.32 -5.82
N TYR A 372 -8.48 4.94 -4.91
CA TYR A 372 -9.44 4.25 -4.05
C TYR A 372 -10.67 5.13 -3.79
N PHE A 373 -11.79 4.46 -3.55
CA PHE A 373 -13.05 5.07 -3.10
C PHE A 373 -13.50 4.28 -1.88
N SER A 374 -13.73 4.96 -0.77
CA SER A 374 -14.12 4.28 0.47
C SER A 374 -15.07 5.13 1.29
N THR A 375 -16.08 4.46 1.82
CA THR A 375 -17.07 5.06 2.71
C THR A 375 -17.22 4.18 3.95
N PRO A 376 -17.05 4.74 5.16
CA PRO A 376 -17.25 4.00 6.39
C PRO A 376 -18.60 3.29 6.45
N GLY A 377 -18.62 2.00 6.76
CA GLY A 377 -19.82 1.17 6.84
C GLY A 377 -20.42 0.73 5.50
N ILE A 378 -19.80 1.09 4.37
CA ILE A 378 -20.24 0.68 3.02
C ILE A 378 -19.22 -0.25 2.36
N GLY A 379 -17.93 0.09 2.46
CA GLY A 379 -16.84 -0.69 1.87
C GLY A 379 -15.76 0.16 1.20
N THR A 380 -14.88 -0.52 0.46
CA THR A 380 -13.77 0.11 -0.25
C THR A 380 -13.63 -0.45 -1.66
N GLU A 381 -13.39 0.40 -2.64
CA GLU A 381 -13.00 0.05 -4.01
C GLU A 381 -11.60 0.58 -4.27
N PHE A 382 -10.69 -0.31 -4.68
CA PHE A 382 -9.39 0.05 -5.25
C PHE A 382 -9.44 -0.03 -6.77
N LEU A 383 -8.92 1.01 -7.41
CA LEU A 383 -8.93 1.17 -8.85
C LEU A 383 -7.50 1.27 -9.37
N ILE A 384 -7.10 0.31 -10.19
CA ILE A 384 -5.81 0.27 -10.91
C ILE A 384 -6.08 0.63 -12.36
N ARG A 385 -5.32 1.57 -12.88
CA ARG A 385 -5.35 1.95 -14.30
C ARG A 385 -3.94 1.92 -14.87
#